data_202b76202eb7dac73ae186c0dea1cfca
#
_entry.id   202b76202eb7dac73ae186c0dea1cfca
#
_cell.length_a   1.000
_cell.length_b   1.000
_cell.length_c   1.000
_cell.angle_alpha   90.00
_cell.angle_beta   90.00
_cell.angle_gamma   90.00
#
_symmetry.space_group_name_H-M   'P 1'
#
loop_
_entity.id
_entity.type
_entity.pdbx_description
1 polymer ?
#
loop_
_entity_poly.entity_id
_entity_poly.type
_entity_poly.pdbx_seq_one_letter_code
_entity_poly.pdbx_strand_id
1 'polypeptide(L)' 'MSDVAYYLRREQEERALAKAARSPEIRAIHGLLADKYAELARLDMPPPNDLPVRRSA' A
#
# COMPACT_ATOMS: atom_id res chain seq x y z
N MET A 1 7.60 -14.38 -5.88
CA MET A 1 7.03 -13.96 -4.88
C MET A 1 6.46 -12.64 -5.10
N SER A 2 5.30 -12.37 -4.75
CA SER A 2 4.66 -11.11 -4.97
C SER A 2 4.95 -10.17 -3.85
N ASP A 3 5.02 -8.92 -4.14
CA ASP A 3 5.24 -7.92 -3.13
C ASP A 3 3.93 -7.41 -2.54
N VAL A 4 2.82 -7.94 -3.00
CA VAL A 4 1.52 -7.47 -2.53
C VAL A 4 1.37 -7.67 -1.03
N ALA A 5 1.76 -8.83 -0.54
CA ALA A 5 1.61 -9.08 0.88
C ALA A 5 2.46 -8.11 1.70
N TYR A 6 3.64 -7.78 1.21
CA TYR A 6 4.49 -6.82 1.89
C TYR A 6 3.83 -5.45 1.90
N TYR A 7 3.31 -5.02 0.76
CA TYR A 7 2.68 -3.71 0.69
C TYR A 7 1.43 -3.64 1.57
N LEU A 8 0.65 -4.70 1.59
CA LEU A 8 -0.56 -4.69 2.40
C LEU A 8 -0.22 -4.65 3.89
N ARG A 9 0.83 -5.34 4.27
CA ARG A 9 1.24 -5.28 5.66
C ARG A 9 1.75 -3.90 6.01
N ARG A 10 2.54 -3.30 5.14
CA ARG A 10 3.04 -1.96 5.39
C ARG A 10 1.90 -0.95 5.45
N GLU A 11 0.90 -1.12 4.61
CA GLU A 11 -0.25 -0.25 4.66
C GLU A 11 -0.92 -0.32 6.01
N GLN A 12 -1.12 -1.52 6.52
CA GLN A 12 -1.77 -1.68 7.80
C GLN A 12 -0.93 -1.08 8.92
N GLU A 13 0.37 -1.24 8.86
CA GLU A 13 1.24 -0.67 9.86
C GLU A 13 1.17 0.84 9.85
N GLU A 14 1.18 1.44 8.68
CA GLU A 14 1.12 2.89 8.60
C GLU A 14 -0.24 3.42 9.05
N ARG A 15 -1.31 2.70 8.75
CA ARG A 15 -2.62 3.14 9.20
C ARG A 15 -2.73 3.07 10.72
N ALA A 16 -2.12 2.07 11.33
CA ALA A 16 -2.11 1.98 12.78
C ALA A 16 -1.31 3.13 13.38
N LEU A 17 -0.19 3.47 12.77
CA LEU A 17 0.61 4.58 13.24
C LEU A 17 -0.14 5.90 13.09
N ALA A 18 -0.88 6.05 12.00
CA ALA A 18 -1.67 7.25 11.81
C ALA A 18 -2.73 7.36 12.90
N LYS A 19 -3.35 6.24 13.22
CA LYS A 19 -4.37 6.26 14.21
C LYS A 19 -3.83 6.59 15.58
N ALA A 20 -2.63 6.17 15.87
CA ALA A 20 -2.02 6.42 17.16
C ALA A 20 -1.31 7.77 17.23
N ALA A 21 -1.19 8.46 16.11
CA ALA A 21 -0.42 9.70 16.09
C ALA A 21 -1.11 10.77 16.90
N ARG A 22 -0.29 11.55 17.60
CA ARG A 22 -0.84 12.58 18.41
C ARG A 22 -1.02 13.86 17.68
N SER A 23 -0.36 14.10 16.61
CA SER A 23 -0.49 15.37 15.92
C SER A 23 -1.13 15.13 14.57
N PRO A 24 -1.89 16.09 14.07
CA PRO A 24 -2.50 15.95 12.75
C PRO A 24 -1.46 15.85 11.65
N GLU A 25 -0.33 16.51 11.80
CA GLU A 25 0.70 16.42 10.78
C GLU A 25 1.27 15.01 10.68
N ILE A 26 1.56 14.41 11.82
CA ILE A 26 2.10 13.08 11.83
C ILE A 26 1.06 12.08 11.31
N ARG A 27 -0.19 12.29 11.70
CA ARG A 27 -1.25 11.45 11.22
C ARG A 27 -1.35 11.50 9.70
N ALA A 28 -1.25 12.71 9.15
CA ALA A 28 -1.33 12.87 7.71
C ALA A 28 -0.18 12.19 7.01
N ILE A 29 1.02 12.26 7.58
CA ILE A 29 2.18 11.62 6.98
C ILE A 29 1.98 10.12 6.89
N HIS A 30 1.58 9.50 8.00
CA HIS A 30 1.38 8.05 7.98
C HIS A 30 0.20 7.66 7.09
N GLY A 31 -0.82 8.50 7.05
CA GLY A 31 -1.95 8.25 6.16
C GLY A 31 -1.53 8.26 4.70
N LEU A 32 -0.67 9.21 4.33
CA LEU A 32 -0.18 9.26 2.97
C LEU A 32 0.69 8.05 2.65
N LEU A 33 1.50 7.61 3.61
CA LEU A 33 2.30 6.42 3.40
C LEU A 33 1.42 5.20 3.23
N ALA A 34 0.37 5.11 4.03
CA ALA A 34 -0.55 3.98 3.90
C ALA A 34 -1.20 3.98 2.52
N ASP A 35 -1.60 5.15 2.05
CA ASP A 35 -2.21 5.25 0.73
C ASP A 35 -1.23 4.83 -0.35
N LYS A 36 0.03 5.20 -0.17
CA LYS A 36 1.04 4.83 -1.14
C LYS A 36 1.21 3.32 -1.19
N TYR A 37 1.26 2.67 -0.05
CA TYR A 37 1.39 1.22 -0.04
C TYR A 37 0.16 0.54 -0.60
N ALA A 38 -1.02 1.10 -0.34
CA ALA A 38 -2.24 0.55 -0.93
C ALA A 38 -2.19 0.66 -2.44
N GLU A 39 -1.69 1.77 -2.92
CA GLU A 39 -1.56 1.97 -4.35
C GLU A 39 -0.57 0.98 -4.95
N LEU A 40 0.57 0.79 -4.29
CA LEU A 40 1.56 -0.15 -4.78
C LEU A 40 1.00 -1.56 -4.81
N ALA A 41 0.24 -1.93 -3.80
CA ALA A 41 -0.37 -3.26 -3.77
C ALA A 41 -1.35 -3.42 -4.93
N ARG A 42 -2.12 -2.38 -5.20
CA ARG A 42 -3.08 -2.44 -6.25
C ARG A 42 -2.42 -2.56 -7.62
N LEU A 43 -1.34 -1.84 -7.81
CA LEU A 43 -0.65 -1.88 -9.08
C LEU A 43 0.08 -3.19 -9.30
N ASP A 44 0.52 -3.81 -8.22
CA ASP A 44 1.22 -5.07 -8.35
C ASP A 44 0.25 -6.22 -8.55
N MET A 45 -1.01 -6.06 -8.23
CA MET A 45 -1.96 -7.09 -8.42
C MET A 45 -2.53 -7.01 -9.79
N PRO A 46 -2.58 -8.08 -10.51
CA PRO A 46 -3.15 -8.05 -11.85
C PRO A 46 -4.64 -7.88 -11.77
N PRO A 47 -5.22 -7.18 -12.70
CA PRO A 47 -6.66 -7.02 -12.71
C PRO A 47 -7.32 -8.32 -13.08
N PRO A 48 -8.55 -8.43 -12.78
CA PRO A 48 -9.22 -9.68 -13.04
C PRO A 48 -9.13 -10.13 -14.45
N ASN A 49 -9.12 -9.29 -15.36
CA ASN A 49 -8.96 -9.77 -16.62
C ASN A 49 -7.75 -9.38 -17.16
N ASP A 50 -6.84 -9.36 -16.62
CA ASP A 50 -5.69 -8.96 -16.96
C ASP A 50 -4.96 -9.31 -17.93
N LEU A 51 -4.24 -8.87 -18.23
CA LEU A 51 -3.42 -9.03 -19.11
C LEU A 51 -2.23 -9.27 -18.75
N PRO A 52 -1.72 -9.93 -18.94
CA PRO A 52 -0.52 -10.36 -18.56
C PRO A 52 0.49 -9.67 -18.91
N VAL A 53 0.53 -9.26 -19.57
CA VAL A 53 1.54 -8.66 -19.96
C VAL A 53 2.40 -8.09 -19.31
N ARG A 54 2.36 -7.45 -18.60
CA ARG A 54 3.25 -6.76 -18.07
C ARG A 54 4.24 -7.39 -17.54
N ARG A 55 4.33 -8.14 -17.20
CA ARG A 55 5.26 -8.62 -16.58
C ARG A 55 6.06 -9.22 -17.21
N SER A 56 6.11 -9.53 -17.69
CA SER A 56 6.80 -10.13 -18.36
C SER A 56 7.84 -10.07 -18.43
N ALA A 57 8.28 -9.85 -18.35
CA ALA A 57 9.32 -9.83 -18.60
C ALA A 57 9.68 -10.01 -18.27
#